data_08acc9c094f53a446514375bd86b2805
#
_entry.id   08acc9c094f53a446514375bd86b2805
#
_cell.length_a   1.000
_cell.length_b   1.000
_cell.length_c   1.000
_cell.angle_alpha   90.00
_cell.angle_beta   90.00
_cell.angle_gamma   90.00
#
_symmetry.space_group_name_H-M   'P 1'
#
loop_
_entity.id
_entity.type
_entity.pdbx_description
1 polymer ?
#
loop_
_entity_poly.entity_id
_entity_poly.type
_entity_poly.pdbx_seq_one_letter_code
_entity_poly.pdbx_strand_id
1 'polypeptide(L)'
;MKKILFASLAIISIFAASCSKSTDGIFVRFQNTLDQDIIDADYVFNEDHHTWLGLLPAGETTNYVPFEYFEVGSGSPVGFVNGRLDDGDFSAWSGQWCGTGVTYSQLEPGNYTIVISKVGSDSSGFYLLKFAQ
;
A
#
# COMPACT_ATOMS: atom_id res chain seq x y z
N MET A 1 69.31 -26.42 -0.64
CA MET A 1 68.54 -25.43 0.12
C MET A 1 67.15 -25.37 -0.49
N LYS A 2 66.17 -25.98 0.14
CA LYS A 2 64.79 -25.95 -0.34
C LYS A 2 64.03 -24.78 0.34
N LYS A 3 63.64 -23.78 -0.45
CA LYS A 3 62.79 -22.72 0.04
C LYS A 3 61.32 -23.20 0.00
N ILE A 4 60.75 -23.34 1.18
CA ILE A 4 59.36 -23.67 1.34
C ILE A 4 58.57 -22.34 1.29
N LEU A 5 57.80 -22.21 0.24
CA LEU A 5 56.89 -21.08 0.05
C LEU A 5 55.58 -21.40 0.81
N PHE A 6 55.35 -20.74 1.93
CA PHE A 6 54.05 -20.79 2.60
C PHE A 6 53.07 -19.87 1.83
N ALA A 7 52.16 -20.47 1.10
CA ALA A 7 51.03 -19.80 0.55
C ALA A 7 49.97 -19.61 1.65
N SER A 8 49.90 -18.43 2.20
CA SER A 8 48.82 -18.04 3.11
C SER A 8 47.52 -17.91 2.35
N LEU A 9 46.66 -18.89 2.49
CA LEU A 9 45.29 -18.83 1.96
C LEU A 9 44.45 -17.96 2.90
N ALA A 10 44.31 -16.69 2.53
CA ALA A 10 43.39 -15.79 3.21
C ALA A 10 41.94 -16.18 2.86
N ILE A 11 41.27 -16.85 3.76
CA ILE A 11 39.83 -17.10 3.68
C ILE A 11 39.13 -15.80 4.01
N ILE A 12 38.69 -15.11 2.98
CA ILE A 12 37.81 -13.96 3.10
C ILE A 12 36.42 -14.51 3.42
N SER A 13 36.09 -14.55 4.72
CA SER A 13 34.72 -14.79 5.15
C SER A 13 33.87 -13.59 4.78
N ILE A 14 33.17 -13.68 3.66
CA ILE A 14 32.12 -12.73 3.32
C ILE A 14 30.97 -12.98 4.28
N PHE A 15 30.94 -12.23 5.37
CA PHE A 15 29.73 -12.10 6.17
C PHE A 15 28.72 -11.33 5.28
N ALA A 16 27.84 -12.07 4.60
CA ALA A 16 26.61 -11.52 4.10
C ALA A 16 25.82 -11.04 5.31
N ALA A 17 25.97 -9.78 5.68
CA ALA A 17 25.09 -9.12 6.60
C ALA A 17 23.70 -9.13 5.95
N SER A 18 22.90 -10.11 6.30
CA SER A 18 21.46 -10.11 6.07
C SER A 18 20.92 -8.90 6.83
N CYS A 19 20.86 -7.76 6.15
CA CYS A 19 20.06 -6.65 6.62
C CYS A 19 18.61 -7.11 6.53
N SER A 20 18.10 -7.68 7.62
CA SER A 20 16.69 -7.68 7.89
C SER A 20 16.32 -6.19 8.02
N LYS A 21 15.77 -5.60 6.97
CA LYS A 21 15.12 -4.31 7.06
C LYS A 21 14.00 -4.48 8.06
N SER A 22 14.22 -4.07 9.31
CA SER A 22 13.10 -3.74 10.19
C SER A 22 12.35 -2.63 9.46
N THR A 23 11.11 -2.90 9.07
CA THR A 23 10.24 -1.89 8.49
C THR A 23 9.81 -0.98 9.63
N ASP A 24 10.61 0.04 9.91
CA ASP A 24 10.35 1.02 10.97
C ASP A 24 9.21 2.00 10.59
N GLY A 25 8.39 1.67 9.59
CA GLY A 25 7.32 2.52 9.09
C GLY A 25 6.16 1.75 8.48
N ILE A 26 5.10 2.46 8.20
CA ILE A 26 3.91 1.95 7.52
C ILE A 26 4.09 2.22 6.02
N PHE A 27 4.09 1.16 5.22
CA PHE A 27 4.21 1.24 3.78
C PHE A 27 2.96 0.61 3.14
N VAL A 28 2.26 1.41 2.36
CA VAL A 28 1.01 0.99 1.71
C VAL A 28 1.17 1.08 0.20
N ARG A 29 0.72 0.05 -0.50
CA ARG A 29 0.55 0.09 -1.95
C ARG A 29 -0.91 -0.14 -2.31
N PHE A 30 -1.30 0.34 -3.48
CA PHE A 30 -2.68 0.30 -3.95
C PHE A 30 -2.77 -0.59 -5.18
N GLN A 31 -3.70 -1.52 -5.17
CA GLN A 31 -3.99 -2.40 -6.29
C GLN A 31 -5.32 -1.97 -6.93
N ASN A 32 -5.24 -1.52 -8.17
CA ASN A 32 -6.42 -1.21 -8.97
C ASN A 32 -6.93 -2.49 -9.66
N THR A 33 -8.03 -3.05 -9.21
CA THR A 33 -8.64 -4.25 -9.84
C THR A 33 -9.72 -3.91 -10.86
N LEU A 34 -9.87 -2.61 -11.17
CA LEU A 34 -10.82 -2.18 -12.21
C LEU A 34 -10.24 -2.45 -13.60
N ASP A 35 -11.09 -2.42 -14.59
CA ASP A 35 -10.76 -2.50 -16.02
C ASP A 35 -10.42 -1.13 -16.65
N GLN A 36 -10.33 -0.09 -15.81
CA GLN A 36 -10.02 1.29 -16.19
C GLN A 36 -8.89 1.84 -15.30
N ASP A 37 -8.14 2.78 -15.86
CA ASP A 37 -7.18 3.57 -15.11
C ASP A 37 -7.90 4.52 -14.15
N ILE A 38 -7.34 4.71 -12.95
CA ILE A 38 -7.75 5.78 -12.06
C ILE A 38 -6.72 6.91 -12.23
N ILE A 39 -7.19 8.03 -12.73
CA ILE A 39 -6.36 9.20 -13.07
C ILE A 39 -6.45 10.21 -11.93
N ASP A 40 -5.35 10.88 -11.64
CA ASP A 40 -5.23 11.86 -10.57
C ASP A 40 -5.67 11.31 -9.21
N ALA A 41 -5.26 10.07 -8.93
CA ALA A 41 -5.62 9.41 -7.68
C ALA A 41 -4.95 10.08 -6.48
N ASP A 42 -5.74 10.27 -5.42
CA ASP A 42 -5.32 10.88 -4.16
C ASP A 42 -5.96 10.10 -3.00
N TYR A 43 -5.13 9.66 -2.06
CA TYR A 43 -5.64 9.07 -0.82
C TYR A 43 -5.88 10.17 0.21
N VAL A 44 -7.13 10.31 0.62
CA VAL A 44 -7.58 11.36 1.53
C VAL A 44 -8.05 10.72 2.83
N PHE A 45 -7.35 11.00 3.91
CA PHE A 45 -7.78 10.59 5.25
C PHE A 45 -8.75 11.63 5.86
N ASN A 46 -8.37 12.90 5.75
CA ASN A 46 -9.21 14.06 6.11
C ASN A 46 -8.77 15.29 5.30
N GLU A 47 -9.39 16.43 5.53
CA GLU A 47 -9.14 17.67 4.75
C GLU A 47 -7.68 18.12 4.76
N ASP A 48 -6.92 17.78 5.81
CA ASP A 48 -5.53 18.20 6.00
C ASP A 48 -4.50 17.12 5.61
N HIS A 49 -4.94 15.87 5.38
CA HIS A 49 -4.06 14.74 5.13
C HIS A 49 -4.38 14.06 3.82
N HIS A 50 -3.60 14.40 2.82
CA HIS A 50 -3.65 13.86 1.47
C HIS A 50 -2.35 13.16 1.12
N THR A 51 -2.44 12.10 0.34
CA THR A 51 -1.29 11.43 -0.26
C THR A 51 -1.55 11.22 -1.74
N TRP A 52 -0.81 11.97 -2.56
CA TRP A 52 -0.92 11.89 -4.01
C TRP A 52 -0.39 10.56 -4.53
N LEU A 53 -1.21 9.83 -5.25
CA LEU A 53 -0.88 8.54 -5.84
C LEU A 53 -0.65 8.63 -7.35
N GLY A 54 -1.22 9.64 -8.01
CA GLY A 54 -1.09 9.85 -9.45
C GLY A 54 -1.95 8.90 -10.28
N LEU A 55 -1.34 8.25 -11.26
CA LEU A 55 -2.00 7.26 -12.11
C LEU A 55 -1.96 5.88 -11.46
N LEU A 56 -3.12 5.25 -11.33
CA LEU A 56 -3.27 3.84 -10.95
C LEU A 56 -3.76 3.06 -12.17
N PRO A 57 -2.88 2.42 -12.95
CA PRO A 57 -3.30 1.72 -14.16
C PRO A 57 -4.21 0.54 -13.86
N ALA A 58 -5.10 0.24 -14.80
CA ALA A 58 -6.03 -0.88 -14.72
C ALA A 58 -5.29 -2.20 -14.48
N GLY A 59 -5.72 -2.96 -13.47
CA GLY A 59 -5.15 -4.27 -13.14
C GLY A 59 -3.76 -4.23 -12.48
N GLU A 60 -3.19 -3.05 -12.22
CA GLU A 60 -1.83 -2.94 -11.69
C GLU A 60 -1.80 -2.59 -10.20
N THR A 61 -0.63 -2.80 -9.60
CA THR A 61 -0.32 -2.45 -8.22
C THR A 61 0.79 -1.41 -8.19
N THR A 62 0.62 -0.36 -7.39
CA THR A 62 1.61 0.71 -7.24
C THR A 62 2.87 0.22 -6.50
N ASN A 63 3.90 1.05 -6.51
CA ASN A 63 4.96 0.95 -5.53
C ASN A 63 4.44 1.25 -4.12
N TYR A 64 5.21 0.86 -3.11
CA TYR A 64 4.91 1.22 -1.73
C TYR A 64 5.09 2.72 -1.49
N VAL A 65 4.10 3.32 -0.85
CA VAL A 65 4.10 4.71 -0.40
C VAL A 65 4.24 4.73 1.12
N PRO A 66 5.17 5.51 1.68
CA PRO A 66 5.33 5.63 3.13
C PRO A 66 4.22 6.49 3.73
N PHE A 67 3.74 6.07 4.90
CA PHE A 67 2.79 6.81 5.71
C PHE A 67 3.34 6.97 7.13
N GLU A 68 3.26 8.16 7.68
CA GLU A 68 3.58 8.40 9.09
C GLU A 68 2.46 7.89 10.00
N TYR A 69 1.24 7.98 9.52
CA TYR A 69 0.03 7.57 10.22
C TYR A 69 -0.96 6.95 9.22
N PHE A 70 -1.53 5.82 9.58
CA PHE A 70 -2.58 5.19 8.79
C PHE A 70 -3.63 4.58 9.72
N GLU A 71 -4.84 5.11 9.65
CA GLU A 71 -5.94 4.66 10.50
C GLU A 71 -6.72 3.53 9.88
N VAL A 72 -7.11 2.59 10.73
CA VAL A 72 -7.99 1.48 10.39
C VAL A 72 -9.21 1.49 11.28
N GLY A 73 -10.37 1.19 10.71
CA GLY A 73 -11.62 1.05 11.41
C GLY A 73 -12.13 -0.37 11.30
N SER A 74 -12.17 -1.11 12.40
CA SER A 74 -12.60 -2.53 12.43
C SER A 74 -11.93 -3.39 11.35
N GLY A 75 -10.61 -3.19 11.15
CA GLY A 75 -9.82 -3.95 10.19
C GLY A 75 -9.91 -3.50 8.73
N SER A 76 -10.54 -2.36 8.45
CA SER A 76 -10.63 -1.77 7.11
C SER A 76 -9.90 -0.44 7.03
N PRO A 77 -9.37 -0.04 5.84
CA PRO A 77 -8.76 1.27 5.67
C PRO A 77 -9.76 2.38 5.97
N VAL A 78 -9.34 3.41 6.71
CA VAL A 78 -10.14 4.64 6.90
C VAL A 78 -9.67 5.68 5.89
N GLY A 79 -10.61 6.34 5.21
CA GLY A 79 -10.33 7.34 4.20
C GLY A 79 -10.89 6.97 2.83
N PHE A 80 -10.48 7.74 1.84
CA PHE A 80 -10.97 7.64 0.46
C PHE A 80 -9.79 7.61 -0.50
N VAL A 81 -9.94 6.88 -1.60
CA VAL A 81 -9.17 7.12 -2.81
C VAL A 81 -10.08 7.86 -3.78
N ASN A 82 -9.76 9.12 -4.04
CA ASN A 82 -10.46 9.94 -5.02
C ASN A 82 -9.63 10.03 -6.30
N GLY A 83 -10.29 10.34 -7.41
CA GLY A 83 -9.65 10.49 -8.71
C GLY A 83 -10.69 10.64 -9.81
N ARG A 84 -10.32 10.22 -11.02
CA ARG A 84 -11.22 10.23 -12.19
C ARG A 84 -11.09 8.92 -12.95
N LEU A 85 -12.20 8.45 -13.48
CA LEU A 85 -12.28 7.42 -14.52
C LEU A 85 -12.60 8.10 -15.85
N ASP A 86 -12.63 7.34 -16.93
CA ASP A 86 -12.97 7.84 -18.27
C ASP A 86 -14.37 8.49 -18.32
N ASP A 87 -15.29 8.00 -17.53
CA ASP A 87 -16.70 8.39 -17.47
C ASP A 87 -17.07 9.36 -16.34
N GLY A 88 -16.11 9.81 -15.54
CA GLY A 88 -16.36 10.80 -14.50
C GLY A 88 -15.54 10.69 -13.24
N ASP A 89 -16.02 11.35 -12.20
CA ASP A 89 -15.37 11.36 -10.90
C ASP A 89 -15.38 9.97 -10.25
N PHE A 90 -14.31 9.68 -9.54
CA PHE A 90 -14.11 8.43 -8.86
C PHE A 90 -13.91 8.66 -7.36
N SER A 91 -14.53 7.82 -6.54
CA SER A 91 -14.27 7.76 -5.11
C SER A 91 -14.48 6.34 -4.60
N ALA A 92 -13.48 5.81 -3.91
CA ALA A 92 -13.53 4.51 -3.25
C ALA A 92 -13.33 4.67 -1.75
N TRP A 93 -14.05 3.90 -0.95
CA TRP A 93 -14.00 3.95 0.51
C TRP A 93 -14.26 2.55 1.10
N SER A 94 -14.06 2.37 2.41
CA SER A 94 -14.18 1.04 3.04
C SER A 94 -15.62 0.53 3.20
N GLY A 95 -16.60 1.36 2.94
CA GLY A 95 -18.01 1.00 3.15
C GLY A 95 -18.45 1.02 4.61
N GLN A 96 -17.60 1.45 5.52
CA GLN A 96 -17.94 1.57 6.95
C GLN A 96 -18.46 2.97 7.24
N TRP A 97 -19.69 3.03 7.74
CA TRP A 97 -20.30 4.28 8.18
C TRP A 97 -19.76 4.68 9.56
N CYS A 98 -19.57 5.97 9.77
CA CYS A 98 -19.37 6.55 11.10
C CYS A 98 -20.60 6.24 11.97
N GLY A 99 -20.63 5.07 12.56
CA GLY A 99 -21.74 4.57 13.36
C GLY A 99 -21.23 3.79 14.55
N THR A 100 -22.14 3.38 15.39
CA THR A 100 -21.86 2.57 16.56
C THR A 100 -21.18 1.25 16.17
N GLY A 101 -20.06 0.93 16.84
CA GLY A 101 -19.39 -0.38 16.70
C GLY A 101 -18.12 -0.39 15.85
N VAL A 102 -17.70 0.74 15.30
CA VAL A 102 -16.39 0.84 14.63
C VAL A 102 -15.31 1.16 15.67
N THR A 103 -14.31 0.29 15.76
CA THR A 103 -13.13 0.52 16.59
C THR A 103 -12.02 1.04 15.70
N TYR A 104 -11.50 2.21 16.00
CA TYR A 104 -10.41 2.84 15.29
C TYR A 104 -9.08 2.54 15.96
N SER A 105 -8.08 2.27 15.15
CA SER A 105 -6.69 2.07 15.59
C SER A 105 -5.73 2.47 14.49
N GLN A 106 -4.46 2.65 14.85
CA GLN A 106 -3.39 2.87 13.89
C GLN A 106 -2.83 1.54 13.42
N LEU A 107 -2.44 1.44 12.14
CA LEU A 107 -1.67 0.32 11.64
C LEU A 107 -0.32 0.22 12.36
N GLU A 108 0.07 -0.99 12.68
CA GLU A 108 1.44 -1.29 13.11
C GLU A 108 2.42 -1.10 11.94
N PRO A 109 3.72 -0.84 12.23
CA PRO A 109 4.73 -0.81 11.19
C PRO A 109 4.72 -2.09 10.33
N GLY A 110 4.77 -1.93 9.01
CA GLY A 110 4.70 -3.06 8.09
C GLY A 110 4.36 -2.66 6.66
N ASN A 111 4.20 -3.67 5.81
CA ASN A 111 3.85 -3.52 4.40
C ASN A 111 2.42 -3.99 4.18
N TYR A 112 1.61 -3.14 3.59
CA TYR A 112 0.19 -3.39 3.37
C TYR A 112 -0.20 -3.17 1.90
N THR A 113 -1.19 -3.91 1.45
CA THR A 113 -1.78 -3.72 0.13
C THR A 113 -3.26 -3.38 0.30
N ILE A 114 -3.69 -2.27 -0.25
CA ILE A 114 -5.10 -1.88 -0.34
C ILE A 114 -5.59 -2.23 -1.74
N VAL A 115 -6.66 -3.00 -1.81
CA VAL A 115 -7.32 -3.39 -3.05
C VAL A 115 -8.48 -2.44 -3.29
N ILE A 116 -8.51 -1.84 -4.48
CA ILE A 116 -9.61 -1.03 -4.99
C ILE A 116 -10.45 -1.93 -5.89
N SER A 117 -11.71 -2.12 -5.55
CA SER A 117 -12.62 -3.00 -6.27
C SER A 117 -13.98 -2.36 -6.47
N LYS A 118 -14.72 -2.81 -7.49
CA LYS A 118 -16.11 -2.42 -7.73
C LYS A 118 -17.05 -3.46 -7.14
N VAL A 119 -18.09 -3.00 -6.46
CA VAL A 119 -19.19 -3.84 -5.97
C VAL A 119 -20.44 -3.49 -6.74
N GLY A 120 -21.10 -4.52 -7.27
CA GLY A 120 -22.23 -4.36 -8.16
C GLY A 120 -21.84 -4.41 -9.64
N SER A 121 -22.76 -4.85 -10.48
CA SER A 121 -22.54 -5.06 -11.92
C SER A 121 -23.11 -3.96 -12.81
N ASP A 122 -23.83 -3.03 -12.22
CA ASP A 122 -24.52 -1.94 -12.92
C ASP A 122 -23.91 -0.57 -12.65
N SER A 123 -24.47 0.45 -13.28
CA SER A 123 -24.05 1.85 -13.12
C SER A 123 -24.24 2.42 -11.70
N SER A 124 -24.96 1.70 -10.84
CA SER A 124 -25.15 2.04 -9.42
C SER A 124 -24.09 1.42 -8.50
N GLY A 125 -23.15 0.66 -9.06
CA GLY A 125 -22.04 0.07 -8.32
C GLY A 125 -21.19 1.13 -7.63
N PHE A 126 -20.69 0.79 -6.45
CA PHE A 126 -19.76 1.65 -5.72
C PHE A 126 -18.39 0.97 -5.57
N TYR A 127 -17.38 1.79 -5.28
CA TYR A 127 -16.00 1.32 -5.19
C TYR A 127 -15.58 1.16 -3.74
N LEU A 128 -14.91 0.05 -3.44
CA LEU A 128 -14.47 -0.30 -2.10
C LEU A 128 -12.95 -0.33 -1.99
N LEU A 129 -12.50 0.06 -0.80
CA LEU A 129 -11.14 -0.15 -0.30
C LEU A 129 -11.15 -1.30 0.70
N LYS A 130 -10.26 -2.28 0.51
CA LYS A 130 -10.03 -3.38 1.45
C LYS A 130 -8.55 -3.70 1.53
N PHE A 131 -8.09 -4.16 2.69
CA PHE A 131 -6.78 -4.80 2.74
C PHE A 131 -6.79 -6.12 1.97
N ALA A 132 -5.71 -6.41 1.25
CA ALA A 132 -5.48 -7.72 0.69
C ALA A 132 -5.35 -8.75 1.83
N GLN A 133 -5.92 -9.93 1.62
CA GLN A 133 -5.79 -11.07 2.52
C GLN A 133 -4.50 -11.83 2.29
#